data_c304f3e7f87a3675ddbb676360822be3
#
_entry.id   c304f3e7f87a3675ddbb676360822be3
#
_cell.length_a   1.000
_cell.length_b   1.000
_cell.length_c   1.000
_cell.angle_alpha   90.00
_cell.angle_beta   90.00
_cell.angle_gamma   90.00
#
_symmetry.space_group_name_H-M   'P 1'
#
loop_
_entity.id
_entity.type
_entity.pdbx_description
1 polymer ?
#
loop_
_entity_poly.entity_id
_entity_poly.type
_entity_poly.pdbx_seq_one_letter_code
_entity_poly.pdbx_strand_id
1 'polypeptide(L)'
;LSKKLIPKFPMAVLLMAAGACMTKFLPLKKWGVVTLSAVDPGVMPFTLPDLSAIPVREAVTISLSVAIVIMAETLLAENSFAQKNGYRINDNQEIFAFAMGNLIAALTGCCPINGSVSRTAMGEQYQARTQLTGIVAGISMLVLLLGGTGFIGYLPVPILTAIVISALLGATEFDLAIRLWKISRTECMIFVGAFIGVLFLGTINGVLIGILLSFAEVIIRTAKPARCFLGIQPGHRHFRDLKESSQIHAVSGVLIYRFSSKLFVANIQVLRQDIEDHVTQETKAVILDASGIGSIDITAADGLDILCKSLQKQNIRFYITEHIAGLNEQLRKLGLGY
;
A
#
# COMPACT_ATOMS: atom_id res chain seq x y z
N LEU A 1 27.67 0.72 -14.06
CA LEU A 1 28.88 0.19 -14.73
C LEU A 1 29.52 -0.94 -13.93
N SER A 2 29.68 -0.83 -12.61
CA SER A 2 30.33 -1.86 -11.77
C SER A 2 29.56 -3.17 -11.67
N LYS A 3 28.22 -3.17 -11.65
CA LYS A 3 27.38 -4.37 -11.66
C LYS A 3 27.54 -5.24 -12.92
N LYS A 4 27.99 -4.64 -14.04
CA LYS A 4 28.27 -5.39 -15.30
C LYS A 4 29.64 -6.04 -15.32
N LEU A 5 30.62 -5.48 -14.59
CA LEU A 5 32.00 -5.98 -14.62
C LEU A 5 32.28 -7.03 -13.54
N ILE A 6 31.76 -6.85 -12.31
CA ILE A 6 32.02 -7.78 -11.19
C ILE A 6 30.74 -7.87 -10.33
N PRO A 7 29.75 -8.70 -10.72
CA PRO A 7 28.42 -8.71 -10.08
C PRO A 7 28.39 -9.21 -8.64
N LYS A 8 29.45 -9.84 -8.15
CA LYS A 8 29.51 -10.45 -6.81
C LYS A 8 30.37 -9.70 -5.81
N PHE A 9 31.00 -8.57 -6.19
CA PHE A 9 31.95 -7.90 -5.30
C PHE A 9 31.32 -6.70 -4.59
N PRO A 10 31.51 -6.54 -3.28
CA PRO A 10 30.93 -5.43 -2.50
C PRO A 10 31.67 -4.13 -2.77
N MET A 11 31.41 -3.47 -3.91
CA MET A 11 32.06 -2.24 -4.35
C MET A 11 31.96 -1.10 -3.33
N ALA A 12 30.89 -1.02 -2.56
CA ALA A 12 30.76 -0.02 -1.50
C ALA A 12 31.83 -0.17 -0.43
N VAL A 13 32.13 -1.42 -0.02
CA VAL A 13 33.18 -1.70 0.97
C VAL A 13 34.56 -1.34 0.43
N LEU A 14 34.82 -1.67 -0.83
CA LEU A 14 36.10 -1.28 -1.48
C LEU A 14 36.27 0.23 -1.56
N LEU A 15 35.22 0.96 -1.96
CA LEU A 15 35.27 2.42 -2.04
C LEU A 15 35.49 3.04 -0.67
N MET A 16 34.84 2.51 0.38
CA MET A 16 35.08 2.96 1.76
C MET A 16 36.50 2.67 2.20
N ALA A 17 37.02 1.47 1.99
CA ALA A 17 38.39 1.11 2.34
C ALA A 17 39.42 1.95 1.57
N ALA A 18 39.24 2.10 0.26
CA ALA A 18 40.10 2.95 -0.56
C ALA A 18 40.06 4.41 -0.10
N GLY A 19 38.89 4.95 0.21
CA GLY A 19 38.69 6.28 0.72
C GLY A 19 39.37 6.51 2.07
N ALA A 20 39.22 5.58 3.01
CA ALA A 20 39.89 5.63 4.29
C ALA A 20 41.42 5.57 4.14
N CYS A 21 41.94 4.71 3.28
CA CYS A 21 43.38 4.68 2.96
C CYS A 21 43.86 5.99 2.35
N MET A 22 43.13 6.52 1.36
CA MET A 22 43.50 7.82 0.75
C MET A 22 43.51 8.93 1.79
N THR A 23 42.56 9.00 2.69
CA THR A 23 42.53 10.04 3.76
C THR A 23 43.67 9.86 4.77
N LYS A 24 44.10 8.62 5.02
CA LYS A 24 45.21 8.34 5.94
C LYS A 24 46.57 8.70 5.35
N PHE A 25 46.79 8.44 4.05
CA PHE A 25 48.09 8.59 3.39
C PHE A 25 48.22 9.92 2.63
N LEU A 26 47.12 10.56 2.21
CA LEU A 26 47.07 11.81 1.48
C LEU A 26 46.50 12.94 2.35
N PRO A 27 47.00 14.18 2.26
CA PRO A 27 46.51 15.31 3.05
C PRO A 27 45.15 15.84 2.53
N LEU A 28 44.13 14.96 2.37
CA LEU A 28 42.84 15.32 1.79
C LEU A 28 42.10 16.38 2.60
N LYS A 29 42.30 16.41 3.92
CA LYS A 29 41.77 17.47 4.79
C LYS A 29 42.29 18.84 4.42
N LYS A 30 43.55 18.96 3.96
CA LYS A 30 44.14 20.25 3.48
C LYS A 30 43.50 20.69 2.16
N TRP A 31 42.96 19.79 1.39
CA TRP A 31 42.25 20.06 0.13
C TRP A 31 40.75 20.31 0.33
N GLY A 32 40.29 20.48 1.58
CA GLY A 32 38.90 20.78 1.90
C GLY A 32 37.95 19.58 1.92
N VAL A 33 38.48 18.34 1.85
CA VAL A 33 37.63 17.15 1.94
C VAL A 33 37.22 16.91 3.39
N VAL A 34 35.91 16.96 3.63
CA VAL A 34 35.31 16.69 4.94
C VAL A 34 35.33 15.18 5.21
N THR A 35 35.78 14.80 6.40
CA THR A 35 35.76 13.43 6.90
C THR A 35 34.75 13.31 8.04
N LEU A 36 34.32 12.10 8.34
CA LEU A 36 33.49 11.85 9.52
C LEU A 36 34.25 12.20 10.80
N SER A 37 33.52 12.51 11.86
CA SER A 37 34.10 12.66 13.20
C SER A 37 34.58 11.31 13.70
N ALA A 38 35.64 11.32 14.52
CA ALA A 38 36.06 10.11 15.22
C ALA A 38 34.92 9.68 16.16
N VAL A 39 34.69 8.37 16.20
CA VAL A 39 33.71 7.76 17.07
C VAL A 39 34.46 7.02 18.17
N ASP A 40 34.16 7.35 19.42
CA ASP A 40 34.75 6.66 20.56
C ASP A 40 34.29 5.18 20.58
N PRO A 41 35.22 4.25 20.77
CA PRO A 41 34.86 2.83 20.88
C PRO A 41 34.05 2.59 22.16
N GLY A 42 33.02 1.80 22.02
CA GLY A 42 32.17 1.42 23.14
C GLY A 42 30.75 1.04 22.75
N VAL A 43 30.05 0.44 23.67
CA VAL A 43 28.61 0.17 23.58
C VAL A 43 27.90 1.19 24.44
N MET A 44 26.82 1.78 23.94
CA MET A 44 26.01 2.70 24.72
C MET A 44 25.48 2.00 25.96
N PRO A 45 25.61 2.63 27.17
CA PRO A 45 25.08 2.05 28.39
C PRO A 45 23.56 1.97 28.33
N PHE A 46 23.02 0.98 29.02
CA PHE A 46 21.58 0.90 29.23
C PHE A 46 21.12 2.13 30.03
N THR A 47 20.28 2.96 29.43
CA THR A 47 19.77 4.18 30.07
C THR A 47 18.24 4.23 29.91
N LEU A 48 17.56 4.58 30.98
CA LEU A 48 16.13 4.89 30.87
C LEU A 48 16.00 6.30 30.26
N PRO A 49 15.19 6.46 29.21
CA PRO A 49 14.97 7.77 28.61
C PRO A 49 14.33 8.73 29.61
N ASP A 50 14.80 9.97 29.68
CA ASP A 50 14.20 11.01 30.49
C ASP A 50 12.92 11.53 29.80
N LEU A 51 11.77 11.01 30.23
CA LEU A 51 10.47 11.37 29.70
C LEU A 51 9.99 12.74 30.19
N SER A 52 10.66 13.35 31.19
CA SER A 52 10.27 14.66 31.72
C SER A 52 10.68 15.82 30.80
N ALA A 53 11.64 15.60 29.91
CA ALA A 53 12.19 16.62 29.03
C ALA A 53 11.28 16.97 27.81
N ILE A 54 10.29 16.12 27.51
CA ILE A 54 9.43 16.29 26.33
C ILE A 54 7.96 16.33 26.74
N PRO A 55 7.17 17.30 26.23
CA PRO A 55 5.71 17.32 26.47
C PRO A 55 5.06 16.02 26.00
N VAL A 56 4.29 15.36 26.86
CA VAL A 56 3.66 14.08 26.60
C VAL A 56 2.88 14.05 25.27
N ARG A 57 2.18 15.15 24.95
CA ARG A 57 1.43 15.29 23.72
C ARG A 57 2.33 15.18 22.46
N GLU A 58 3.49 15.84 22.48
CA GLU A 58 4.44 15.79 21.36
C GLU A 58 5.08 14.41 21.26
N ALA A 59 5.48 13.85 22.38
CA ALA A 59 6.05 12.49 22.44
C ALA A 59 5.08 11.47 21.84
N VAL A 60 3.80 11.49 22.23
CA VAL A 60 2.78 10.57 21.70
C VAL A 60 2.55 10.80 20.22
N THR A 61 2.45 12.06 19.76
CA THR A 61 2.20 12.36 18.35
C THR A 61 3.36 11.89 17.46
N ILE A 62 4.60 12.18 17.86
CA ILE A 62 5.79 11.76 17.11
C ILE A 62 5.92 10.24 17.13
N SER A 63 5.78 9.61 18.29
CA SER A 63 5.89 8.15 18.43
C SER A 63 4.85 7.41 17.60
N LEU A 64 3.60 7.87 17.62
CA LEU A 64 2.53 7.26 16.83
C LEU A 64 2.81 7.41 15.33
N SER A 65 3.26 8.59 14.88
CA SER A 65 3.59 8.85 13.49
C SER A 65 4.75 7.97 13.01
N VAL A 66 5.81 7.86 13.81
CA VAL A 66 6.97 7.01 13.51
C VAL A 66 6.56 5.53 13.50
N ALA A 67 5.77 5.09 14.48
CA ALA A 67 5.30 3.71 14.55
C ALA A 67 4.48 3.32 13.32
N ILE A 68 3.55 4.16 12.87
CA ILE A 68 2.74 3.91 11.67
C ILE A 68 3.65 3.76 10.43
N VAL A 69 4.64 4.64 10.26
CA VAL A 69 5.57 4.57 9.13
C VAL A 69 6.40 3.29 9.18
N ILE A 70 6.97 2.95 10.35
CA ILE A 70 7.74 1.71 10.53
C ILE A 70 6.89 0.49 10.20
N MET A 71 5.68 0.40 10.75
CA MET A 71 4.76 -0.72 10.47
C MET A 71 4.44 -0.84 8.98
N ALA A 72 4.06 0.26 8.34
CA ALA A 72 3.68 0.26 6.93
C ALA A 72 4.85 -0.16 6.04
N GLU A 73 6.04 0.43 6.24
CA GLU A 73 7.22 0.15 5.42
C GLU A 73 7.75 -1.27 5.65
N THR A 74 7.78 -1.71 6.90
CA THR A 74 8.25 -3.06 7.27
C THR A 74 7.34 -4.14 6.69
N LEU A 75 6.04 -4.07 6.96
CA LEU A 75 5.07 -5.05 6.46
C LEU A 75 5.00 -5.07 4.93
N LEU A 76 5.11 -3.91 4.28
CA LEU A 76 5.17 -3.84 2.82
C LEU A 76 6.39 -4.57 2.28
N ALA A 77 7.57 -4.34 2.88
CA ALA A 77 8.81 -5.02 2.50
C ALA A 77 8.68 -6.54 2.71
N GLU A 78 8.28 -6.96 3.89
CA GLU A 78 8.17 -8.39 4.26
C GLU A 78 7.16 -9.12 3.38
N ASN A 79 5.96 -8.58 3.19
CA ASN A 79 4.94 -9.17 2.34
C ASN A 79 5.40 -9.24 0.88
N SER A 80 6.09 -8.22 0.36
CA SER A 80 6.63 -8.22 -1.00
C SER A 80 7.62 -9.37 -1.21
N PHE A 81 8.57 -9.56 -0.28
CA PHE A 81 9.55 -10.64 -0.37
C PHE A 81 8.94 -12.01 -0.08
N ALA A 82 7.97 -12.10 0.84
CA ALA A 82 7.25 -13.33 1.12
C ALA A 82 6.49 -13.84 -0.12
N GLN A 83 5.76 -12.95 -0.79
CA GLN A 83 5.06 -13.28 -2.04
C GLN A 83 6.02 -13.72 -3.14
N LYS A 84 7.13 -13.00 -3.32
CA LYS A 84 8.16 -13.32 -4.32
C LYS A 84 8.78 -14.70 -4.10
N ASN A 85 8.97 -15.09 -2.85
CA ASN A 85 9.61 -16.34 -2.47
C ASN A 85 8.62 -17.46 -2.11
N GLY A 86 7.32 -17.22 -2.20
CA GLY A 86 6.27 -18.22 -2.04
C GLY A 86 6.04 -18.70 -0.60
N TYR A 87 6.38 -17.90 0.42
CA TYR A 87 6.06 -18.20 1.82
C TYR A 87 5.06 -17.19 2.40
N ARG A 88 4.50 -17.50 3.56
CA ARG A 88 3.56 -16.63 4.29
C ARG A 88 4.22 -16.13 5.57
N ILE A 89 3.95 -14.89 5.90
CA ILE A 89 4.31 -14.29 7.18
C ILE A 89 3.07 -14.12 8.05
N ASN A 90 3.30 -13.96 9.35
CA ASN A 90 2.26 -13.60 10.30
C ASN A 90 2.50 -12.15 10.72
N ASP A 91 1.73 -11.22 10.15
CA ASP A 91 1.90 -9.78 10.34
C ASP A 91 1.91 -9.38 11.82
N ASN A 92 1.08 -10.01 12.67
CA ASN A 92 1.04 -9.71 14.11
C ASN A 92 2.34 -10.13 14.83
N GLN A 93 2.93 -11.25 14.42
CA GLN A 93 4.19 -11.73 14.99
C GLN A 93 5.36 -10.84 14.58
N GLU A 94 5.38 -10.38 13.32
CA GLU A 94 6.40 -9.46 12.81
C GLU A 94 6.30 -8.09 13.51
N ILE A 95 5.10 -7.52 13.62
CA ILE A 95 4.87 -6.28 14.38
C ILE A 95 5.37 -6.40 15.82
N PHE A 96 5.07 -7.52 16.48
CA PHE A 96 5.53 -7.75 17.84
C PHE A 96 7.06 -7.85 17.92
N ALA A 97 7.71 -8.53 16.98
CA ALA A 97 9.17 -8.63 16.92
C ALA A 97 9.83 -7.25 16.73
N PHE A 98 9.29 -6.43 15.82
CA PHE A 98 9.76 -5.05 15.63
C PHE A 98 9.50 -4.17 16.86
N ALA A 99 8.37 -4.33 17.53
CA ALA A 99 8.08 -3.60 18.77
C ALA A 99 9.11 -3.94 19.86
N MET A 100 9.44 -5.21 20.04
CA MET A 100 10.47 -5.65 21.00
C MET A 100 11.86 -5.14 20.63
N GLY A 101 12.23 -5.17 19.34
CA GLY A 101 13.48 -4.61 18.85
C GLY A 101 13.58 -3.10 19.10
N ASN A 102 12.51 -2.36 18.86
CA ASN A 102 12.44 -0.92 19.10
C ASN A 102 12.45 -0.57 20.60
N LEU A 103 11.87 -1.41 21.45
CA LEU A 103 11.98 -1.26 22.90
C LEU A 103 13.43 -1.38 23.38
N ILE A 104 14.18 -2.37 22.87
CA ILE A 104 15.60 -2.54 23.17
C ILE A 104 16.40 -1.35 22.63
N ALA A 105 16.12 -0.88 21.40
CA ALA A 105 16.76 0.30 20.83
C ALA A 105 16.54 1.55 21.70
N ALA A 106 15.33 1.77 22.22
CA ALA A 106 15.02 2.87 23.12
C ALA A 106 15.81 2.79 24.43
N LEU A 107 15.96 1.60 25.02
CA LEU A 107 16.73 1.39 26.25
C LEU A 107 18.24 1.56 26.06
N THR A 108 18.74 1.43 24.85
CA THR A 108 20.15 1.65 24.50
C THR A 108 20.40 3.03 23.89
N GLY A 109 19.42 3.93 23.88
CA GLY A 109 19.54 5.26 23.29
C GLY A 109 19.73 5.28 21.77
N CYS A 110 19.39 4.18 21.09
CA CYS A 110 19.50 4.06 19.65
C CYS A 110 18.28 4.64 18.93
N CYS A 111 18.45 4.98 17.66
CA CYS A 111 17.34 5.36 16.79
C CYS A 111 16.37 4.19 16.59
N PRO A 112 15.09 4.47 16.30
CA PRO A 112 14.14 3.44 15.95
C PRO A 112 14.60 2.59 14.76
N ILE A 113 14.39 1.27 14.86
CA ILE A 113 14.73 0.32 13.81
C ILE A 113 13.55 0.09 12.89
N ASN A 114 13.84 -0.10 11.61
CA ASN A 114 12.85 -0.30 10.54
C ASN A 114 13.31 -1.38 9.56
N GLY A 115 12.37 -2.08 8.94
CA GLY A 115 12.60 -2.94 7.80
C GLY A 115 13.10 -2.13 6.60
N SER A 116 13.98 -2.70 5.79
CA SER A 116 14.55 -2.02 4.62
C SER A 116 14.46 -2.88 3.39
N VAL A 117 13.63 -2.46 2.43
CA VAL A 117 13.48 -3.13 1.12
C VAL A 117 14.84 -3.30 0.42
N SER A 118 15.68 -2.27 0.39
CA SER A 118 16.97 -2.31 -0.31
C SER A 118 17.97 -3.25 0.35
N ARG A 119 18.03 -3.30 1.68
CA ARG A 119 18.91 -4.22 2.42
C ARG A 119 18.42 -5.67 2.31
N THR A 120 17.12 -5.89 2.37
CA THR A 120 16.51 -7.21 2.16
C THR A 120 16.77 -7.70 0.73
N ALA A 121 16.61 -6.84 -0.28
CA ALA A 121 16.94 -7.15 -1.67
C ALA A 121 18.42 -7.50 -1.86
N MET A 122 19.33 -6.83 -1.16
CA MET A 122 20.74 -7.21 -1.15
C MET A 122 20.94 -8.59 -0.52
N GLY A 123 20.31 -8.87 0.60
CA GLY A 123 20.34 -10.20 1.23
C GLY A 123 19.90 -11.29 0.25
N GLU A 124 18.81 -11.09 -0.44
CA GLU A 124 18.30 -12.00 -1.47
C GLU A 124 19.28 -12.17 -2.64
N GLN A 125 19.86 -11.08 -3.12
CA GLN A 125 20.87 -11.10 -4.20
C GLN A 125 22.08 -11.96 -3.84
N TYR A 126 22.48 -11.97 -2.56
CA TYR A 126 23.56 -12.80 -2.03
C TYR A 126 23.10 -14.15 -1.49
N GLN A 127 21.86 -14.55 -1.80
CA GLN A 127 21.26 -15.84 -1.41
C GLN A 127 21.20 -16.07 0.10
N ALA A 128 21.02 -15.03 0.89
CA ALA A 128 20.71 -15.14 2.30
C ALA A 128 19.37 -15.87 2.48
N ARG A 129 19.37 -17.02 3.17
CA ARG A 129 18.17 -17.86 3.34
C ARG A 129 17.76 -18.07 4.79
N THR A 130 18.54 -17.53 5.72
CA THR A 130 18.30 -17.73 7.16
C THR A 130 18.54 -16.45 7.93
N GLN A 131 17.98 -16.36 9.12
CA GLN A 131 18.18 -15.27 10.10
C GLN A 131 19.65 -15.18 10.58
N LEU A 132 20.47 -16.20 10.32
CA LEU A 132 21.89 -16.18 10.67
C LEU A 132 22.62 -14.99 10.04
N THR A 133 22.22 -14.54 8.87
CA THR A 133 22.77 -13.34 8.22
C THR A 133 22.63 -12.10 9.09
N GLY A 134 21.45 -11.91 9.71
CA GLY A 134 21.19 -10.79 10.63
C GLY A 134 22.02 -10.90 11.90
N ILE A 135 22.14 -12.10 12.47
CA ILE A 135 22.97 -12.35 13.67
C ILE A 135 24.44 -12.04 13.40
N VAL A 136 24.98 -12.55 12.29
CA VAL A 136 26.37 -12.28 11.87
C VAL A 136 26.60 -10.81 11.63
N ALA A 137 25.66 -10.11 10.97
CA ALA A 137 25.73 -8.67 10.78
C ALA A 137 25.74 -7.91 12.13
N GLY A 138 24.89 -8.30 13.08
CA GLY A 138 24.85 -7.72 14.42
C GLY A 138 26.16 -7.92 15.19
N ILE A 139 26.69 -9.15 15.19
CA ILE A 139 27.97 -9.47 15.83
C ILE A 139 29.12 -8.68 15.18
N SER A 140 29.14 -8.60 13.84
CA SER A 140 30.16 -7.84 13.12
C SER A 140 30.11 -6.36 13.48
N MET A 141 28.91 -5.80 13.63
CA MET A 141 28.71 -4.42 14.05
C MET A 141 29.16 -4.20 15.50
N LEU A 142 28.88 -5.14 16.40
CA LEU A 142 29.34 -5.10 17.78
C LEU A 142 30.88 -5.11 17.89
N VAL A 143 31.54 -5.99 17.15
CA VAL A 143 33.01 -6.05 17.08
C VAL A 143 33.59 -4.72 16.55
N LEU A 144 32.94 -4.16 15.54
CA LEU A 144 33.33 -2.86 14.97
C LEU A 144 33.21 -1.74 16.01
N LEU A 145 32.11 -1.71 16.78
CA LEU A 145 31.89 -0.71 17.83
C LEU A 145 32.86 -0.83 18.99
N LEU A 146 33.27 -2.05 19.35
CA LEU A 146 34.18 -2.28 20.47
C LEU A 146 35.65 -1.94 20.16
N GLY A 147 36.10 -2.09 18.93
CA GLY A 147 37.52 -1.90 18.61
C GLY A 147 37.83 -1.38 17.21
N GLY A 148 36.82 -1.29 16.34
CA GLY A 148 37.01 -0.92 14.94
C GLY A 148 36.63 0.52 14.57
N THR A 149 36.20 1.34 15.52
CA THR A 149 35.69 2.69 15.23
C THR A 149 36.75 3.68 14.75
N GLY A 150 38.02 3.42 15.05
CA GLY A 150 39.13 4.32 14.70
C GLY A 150 39.29 4.59 13.20
N PHE A 151 38.85 3.69 12.32
CA PHE A 151 38.92 3.95 10.88
C PHE A 151 37.78 4.86 10.40
N ILE A 152 36.68 4.99 11.15
CA ILE A 152 35.51 5.82 10.77
C ILE A 152 35.92 7.28 10.58
N GLY A 153 36.78 7.81 11.42
CA GLY A 153 37.33 9.18 11.31
C GLY A 153 38.15 9.46 10.04
N TYR A 154 38.52 8.40 9.32
CA TYR A 154 39.21 8.50 8.03
C TYR A 154 38.28 8.40 6.84
N LEU A 155 36.98 8.16 7.03
CA LEU A 155 36.03 8.02 5.92
C LEU A 155 35.66 9.40 5.34
N PRO A 156 35.93 9.64 4.05
CA PRO A 156 35.54 10.89 3.41
C PRO A 156 34.05 10.96 3.19
N VAL A 157 33.39 12.02 3.62
CA VAL A 157 31.97 12.26 3.43
C VAL A 157 31.53 12.16 1.95
N PRO A 158 32.29 12.68 0.96
CA PRO A 158 31.90 12.55 -0.44
C PRO A 158 31.73 11.11 -0.94
N ILE A 159 32.54 10.17 -0.44
CA ILE A 159 32.42 8.74 -0.82
C ILE A 159 31.15 8.13 -0.24
N LEU A 160 30.84 8.45 1.02
CA LEU A 160 29.61 7.99 1.65
C LEU A 160 28.39 8.55 0.92
N THR A 161 28.41 9.84 0.59
CA THR A 161 27.34 10.48 -0.18
C THR A 161 27.17 9.83 -1.55
N ALA A 162 28.25 9.55 -2.26
CA ALA A 162 28.19 8.85 -3.55
C ALA A 162 27.59 7.43 -3.43
N ILE A 163 27.95 6.69 -2.38
CA ILE A 163 27.38 5.37 -2.09
C ILE A 163 25.88 5.48 -1.83
N VAL A 164 25.46 6.44 -0.99
CA VAL A 164 24.03 6.67 -0.68
C VAL A 164 23.25 7.07 -1.93
N ILE A 165 23.77 8.02 -2.73
CA ILE A 165 23.11 8.42 -3.99
C ILE A 165 22.99 7.21 -4.94
N SER A 166 24.06 6.42 -5.08
CA SER A 166 24.03 5.23 -5.92
C SER A 166 23.02 4.19 -5.45
N ALA A 167 22.88 4.02 -4.12
CA ALA A 167 21.88 3.12 -3.54
C ALA A 167 20.46 3.63 -3.77
N LEU A 168 20.20 4.92 -3.58
CA LEU A 168 18.90 5.55 -3.80
C LEU A 168 18.49 5.47 -5.27
N LEU A 169 19.38 5.77 -6.20
CA LEU A 169 19.12 5.60 -7.64
C LEU A 169 18.81 4.15 -8.02
N GLY A 170 19.46 3.20 -7.35
CA GLY A 170 19.20 1.76 -7.55
C GLY A 170 17.88 1.28 -6.95
N ALA A 171 17.36 1.97 -5.95
CA ALA A 171 16.11 1.67 -5.28
C ALA A 171 14.90 2.40 -5.90
N THR A 172 15.16 3.39 -6.77
CA THR A 172 14.08 4.15 -7.43
C THR A 172 13.45 3.33 -8.54
N GLU A 173 12.17 3.00 -8.37
CA GLU A 173 11.39 2.20 -9.31
C GLU A 173 10.71 3.10 -10.37
N PHE A 174 11.50 3.67 -11.29
CA PHE A 174 10.96 4.47 -12.41
C PHE A 174 10.00 3.68 -13.29
N ASP A 175 10.25 2.37 -13.44
CA ASP A 175 9.38 1.49 -14.22
C ASP A 175 7.97 1.38 -13.63
N LEU A 176 7.84 1.45 -12.31
CA LEU A 176 6.54 1.48 -11.63
C LEU A 176 5.74 2.72 -12.02
N ALA A 177 6.35 3.90 -12.00
CA ALA A 177 5.69 5.15 -12.38
C ALA A 177 5.20 5.10 -13.83
N ILE A 178 6.03 4.60 -14.76
CA ILE A 178 5.66 4.43 -16.17
C ILE A 178 4.52 3.42 -16.34
N ARG A 179 4.55 2.33 -15.59
CA ARG A 179 3.51 1.30 -15.60
C ARG A 179 2.19 1.85 -15.07
N LEU A 180 2.21 2.57 -13.96
CA LEU A 180 1.02 3.22 -13.38
C LEU A 180 0.38 4.20 -14.37
N TRP A 181 1.19 5.03 -15.02
CA TRP A 181 0.71 5.96 -16.05
C TRP A 181 -0.03 5.26 -17.20
N LYS A 182 0.45 4.09 -17.61
CA LYS A 182 -0.15 3.33 -18.72
C LYS A 182 -1.42 2.57 -18.31
N ILE A 183 -1.51 2.11 -17.06
CA ILE A 183 -2.60 1.23 -16.60
C ILE A 183 -3.70 2.03 -15.91
N SER A 184 -3.36 2.92 -15.00
CA SER A 184 -4.32 3.65 -14.18
C SER A 184 -3.83 5.07 -13.89
N ARG A 185 -4.44 6.04 -14.57
CA ARG A 185 -4.12 7.46 -14.36
C ARG A 185 -4.42 7.92 -12.94
N THR A 186 -5.46 7.35 -12.33
CA THR A 186 -5.85 7.68 -10.94
C THR A 186 -4.79 7.24 -9.95
N GLU A 187 -4.31 5.99 -10.06
CA GLU A 187 -3.24 5.47 -9.21
C GLU A 187 -1.93 6.24 -9.42
N CYS A 188 -1.64 6.64 -10.67
CA CYS A 188 -0.50 7.51 -10.96
C CYS A 188 -0.63 8.89 -10.30
N MET A 189 -1.82 9.50 -10.30
CA MET A 189 -2.05 10.78 -9.61
C MET A 189 -1.86 10.65 -8.09
N ILE A 190 -2.31 9.56 -7.49
CA ILE A 190 -2.09 9.26 -6.06
C ILE A 190 -0.59 9.12 -5.77
N PHE A 191 0.11 8.35 -6.60
CA PHE A 191 1.57 8.18 -6.49
C PHE A 191 2.31 9.53 -6.56
N VAL A 192 2.00 10.35 -7.56
CA VAL A 192 2.61 11.69 -7.73
C VAL A 192 2.22 12.61 -6.57
N GLY A 193 0.96 12.58 -6.13
CA GLY A 193 0.50 13.38 -4.98
C GLY A 193 1.21 13.02 -3.68
N ALA A 194 1.38 11.72 -3.41
CA ALA A 194 2.14 11.25 -2.25
C ALA A 194 3.63 11.65 -2.36
N PHE A 195 4.24 11.49 -3.54
CA PHE A 195 5.63 11.88 -3.79
C PHE A 195 5.86 13.38 -3.55
N ILE A 196 5.00 14.24 -4.10
CA ILE A 196 5.04 15.69 -3.88
C ILE A 196 4.83 16.00 -2.40
N GLY A 197 3.89 15.31 -1.75
CA GLY A 197 3.64 15.43 -0.31
C GLY A 197 4.89 15.14 0.52
N VAL A 198 5.60 14.05 0.22
CA VAL A 198 6.88 13.73 0.88
C VAL A 198 7.93 14.81 0.64
N LEU A 199 8.04 15.30 -0.59
CA LEU A 199 9.08 16.26 -0.96
C LEU A 199 8.92 17.62 -0.29
N PHE A 200 7.67 18.12 -0.19
CA PHE A 200 7.39 19.47 0.33
C PHE A 200 6.96 19.51 1.79
N LEU A 201 6.27 18.47 2.27
CA LEU A 201 5.68 18.44 3.62
C LEU A 201 6.38 17.44 4.55
N GLY A 202 7.40 16.74 4.05
CA GLY A 202 8.12 15.71 4.78
C GLY A 202 7.47 14.32 4.70
N THR A 203 8.23 13.30 5.10
CA THR A 203 7.87 11.89 4.91
C THR A 203 6.55 11.52 5.57
N ILE A 204 6.32 11.94 6.81
CA ILE A 204 5.10 11.58 7.57
C ILE A 204 3.85 12.13 6.89
N ASN A 205 3.86 13.43 6.56
CA ASN A 205 2.71 14.08 5.92
C ASN A 205 2.47 13.54 4.50
N GLY A 206 3.54 13.26 3.75
CA GLY A 206 3.43 12.67 2.41
C GLY A 206 2.82 11.27 2.43
N VAL A 207 3.23 10.41 3.36
CA VAL A 207 2.63 9.08 3.55
C VAL A 207 1.16 9.21 3.95
N LEU A 208 0.83 10.12 4.88
CA LEU A 208 -0.55 10.36 5.29
C LEU A 208 -1.42 10.82 4.11
N ILE A 209 -0.93 11.75 3.29
CA ILE A 209 -1.61 12.19 2.06
C ILE A 209 -1.82 11.00 1.11
N GLY A 210 -0.81 10.15 0.90
CA GLY A 210 -0.92 8.95 0.07
C GLY A 210 -2.00 7.99 0.56
N ILE A 211 -2.06 7.74 1.87
CA ILE A 211 -3.09 6.92 2.50
C ILE A 211 -4.49 7.53 2.28
N LEU A 212 -4.66 8.81 2.56
CA LEU A 212 -5.96 9.50 2.40
C LEU A 212 -6.44 9.49 0.95
N LEU A 213 -5.55 9.75 -0.01
CA LEU A 213 -5.87 9.68 -1.44
C LEU A 213 -6.24 8.28 -1.88
N SER A 214 -5.52 7.26 -1.38
CA SER A 214 -5.83 5.84 -1.66
C SER A 214 -7.18 5.43 -1.09
N PHE A 215 -7.52 5.85 0.14
CA PHE A 215 -8.86 5.64 0.71
C PHE A 215 -9.95 6.32 -0.09
N ALA A 216 -9.74 7.57 -0.50
CA ALA A 216 -10.69 8.30 -1.33
C ALA A 216 -10.93 7.57 -2.67
N GLU A 217 -9.88 7.07 -3.30
CA GLU A 217 -10.00 6.29 -4.54
C GLU A 217 -10.81 5.01 -4.35
N VAL A 218 -10.52 4.23 -3.29
CA VAL A 218 -11.27 3.03 -2.97
C VAL A 218 -12.76 3.32 -2.75
N ILE A 219 -13.08 4.40 -2.03
CA ILE A 219 -14.48 4.82 -1.79
C ILE A 219 -15.14 5.20 -3.12
N ILE A 220 -14.50 6.04 -3.94
CA ILE A 220 -15.04 6.50 -5.23
C ILE A 220 -15.25 5.31 -6.17
N ARG A 221 -14.29 4.40 -6.24
CA ARG A 221 -14.36 3.21 -7.08
C ARG A 221 -15.49 2.27 -6.66
N THR A 222 -15.69 2.10 -5.35
CA THR A 222 -16.75 1.27 -4.79
C THR A 222 -18.13 1.93 -4.94
N ALA A 223 -18.19 3.27 -4.91
CA ALA A 223 -19.41 4.03 -5.14
C ALA A 223 -19.89 3.99 -6.60
N LYS A 224 -18.99 3.73 -7.57
CA LYS A 224 -19.32 3.61 -9.00
C LYS A 224 -18.95 2.23 -9.53
N PRO A 225 -19.67 1.17 -9.12
CA PRO A 225 -19.35 -0.19 -9.53
C PRO A 225 -19.68 -0.47 -11.00
N ALA A 226 -19.19 -1.61 -11.49
CA ALA A 226 -19.59 -2.13 -12.79
C ALA A 226 -21.07 -2.44 -12.82
N ARG A 227 -21.77 -1.96 -13.84
CA ARG A 227 -23.21 -2.08 -14.02
C ARG A 227 -23.56 -2.05 -15.51
N CYS A 228 -24.59 -2.79 -15.87
CA CYS A 228 -25.01 -2.84 -17.26
C CYS A 228 -26.49 -3.22 -17.39
N PHE A 229 -27.10 -2.82 -18.50
CA PHE A 229 -28.40 -3.32 -18.92
C PHE A 229 -28.21 -4.57 -19.77
N LEU A 230 -29.03 -5.58 -19.51
CA LEU A 230 -28.90 -6.87 -20.14
C LEU A 230 -29.98 -7.06 -21.21
N GLY A 231 -29.61 -7.78 -22.26
CA GLY A 231 -30.50 -8.15 -23.35
C GLY A 231 -30.32 -9.61 -23.77
N ILE A 232 -31.12 -10.03 -24.76
CA ILE A 232 -31.09 -11.36 -25.34
C ILE A 232 -30.35 -11.31 -26.68
N GLN A 233 -29.46 -12.28 -26.86
CA GLN A 233 -28.84 -12.55 -28.15
C GLN A 233 -29.53 -13.78 -28.76
N PRO A 234 -30.08 -13.76 -29.98
CA PRO A 234 -30.66 -14.89 -30.64
C PRO A 234 -29.71 -16.11 -30.64
N GLY A 235 -30.24 -17.27 -30.24
CA GLY A 235 -29.45 -18.51 -30.15
C GLY A 235 -28.64 -18.70 -28.87
N HIS A 236 -28.62 -17.74 -27.94
CA HIS A 236 -27.98 -17.85 -26.64
C HIS A 236 -28.99 -17.96 -25.50
N ARG A 237 -28.67 -18.76 -24.47
CA ARG A 237 -29.54 -18.96 -23.30
C ARG A 237 -29.33 -17.97 -22.16
N HIS A 238 -28.28 -17.14 -22.26
CA HIS A 238 -27.86 -16.21 -21.18
C HIS A 238 -28.07 -14.77 -21.62
N PHE A 239 -28.46 -13.93 -20.68
CA PHE A 239 -28.50 -12.49 -20.86
C PHE A 239 -27.09 -11.92 -20.95
N ARG A 240 -26.87 -10.97 -21.83
CA ARG A 240 -25.60 -10.29 -22.08
C ARG A 240 -25.76 -8.79 -22.02
N ASP A 241 -24.64 -8.08 -21.82
CA ASP A 241 -24.63 -6.62 -21.83
C ASP A 241 -25.05 -6.09 -23.21
N LEU A 242 -26.04 -5.20 -23.23
CA LEU A 242 -26.52 -4.54 -24.45
C LEU A 242 -25.42 -3.82 -25.24
N LYS A 243 -24.34 -3.40 -24.55
CA LYS A 243 -23.21 -2.69 -25.17
C LYS A 243 -22.16 -3.63 -25.78
N GLU A 244 -22.24 -4.94 -25.53
CA GLU A 244 -21.22 -5.91 -25.97
C GLU A 244 -21.31 -6.18 -27.49
N SER A 245 -22.51 -6.20 -28.06
CA SER A 245 -22.72 -6.45 -29.50
C SER A 245 -24.02 -5.84 -29.99
N SER A 246 -24.04 -5.41 -31.25
CA SER A 246 -25.25 -4.93 -31.95
C SER A 246 -26.33 -6.02 -32.18
N GLN A 247 -25.99 -7.29 -31.97
CA GLN A 247 -26.93 -8.42 -32.09
C GLN A 247 -27.71 -8.68 -30.81
N ILE A 248 -27.40 -7.98 -29.72
CA ILE A 248 -28.09 -8.12 -28.44
C ILE A 248 -29.22 -7.09 -28.41
N HIS A 249 -30.43 -7.56 -28.17
CA HIS A 249 -31.62 -6.73 -28.15
C HIS A 249 -32.23 -6.70 -26.76
N ALA A 250 -32.74 -5.53 -26.36
CA ALA A 250 -33.52 -5.40 -25.14
C ALA A 250 -34.82 -6.23 -25.22
N VAL A 251 -35.27 -6.75 -24.12
CA VAL A 251 -36.55 -7.48 -24.03
C VAL A 251 -37.67 -6.45 -24.01
N SER A 252 -38.64 -6.59 -24.94
CA SER A 252 -39.75 -5.65 -25.03
C SER A 252 -40.56 -5.60 -23.73
N GLY A 253 -40.70 -4.39 -23.19
CA GLY A 253 -41.42 -4.14 -21.94
C GLY A 253 -40.72 -4.59 -20.65
N VAL A 254 -39.48 -5.10 -20.72
CA VAL A 254 -38.73 -5.55 -19.55
C VAL A 254 -37.36 -4.91 -19.50
N LEU A 255 -37.06 -4.23 -18.42
CA LEU A 255 -35.74 -3.66 -18.15
C LEU A 255 -34.95 -4.61 -17.25
N ILE A 256 -33.86 -5.19 -17.76
CA ILE A 256 -33.01 -6.08 -16.97
C ILE A 256 -31.72 -5.35 -16.65
N TYR A 257 -31.44 -5.16 -15.36
CA TYR A 257 -30.30 -4.40 -14.89
C TYR A 257 -29.44 -5.24 -13.98
N ARG A 258 -28.15 -5.34 -14.27
CA ARG A 258 -27.14 -6.02 -13.45
C ARG A 258 -26.30 -5.01 -12.71
N PHE A 259 -26.13 -5.23 -11.41
CA PHE A 259 -25.29 -4.43 -10.54
C PHE A 259 -24.26 -5.31 -9.83
N SER A 260 -22.96 -5.02 -10.07
CA SER A 260 -21.87 -5.91 -9.66
C SER A 260 -21.08 -5.33 -8.49
N SER A 261 -21.74 -5.12 -7.36
CA SER A 261 -21.10 -4.69 -6.09
C SER A 261 -22.03 -4.92 -4.92
N LYS A 262 -21.47 -4.86 -3.70
CA LYS A 262 -22.30 -4.72 -2.49
C LYS A 262 -23.15 -3.45 -2.59
N LEU A 263 -24.40 -3.51 -2.15
CA LEU A 263 -25.27 -2.34 -2.07
C LEU A 263 -25.13 -1.65 -0.71
N PHE A 264 -24.83 -0.34 -0.74
CA PHE A 264 -24.67 0.45 0.47
C PHE A 264 -24.97 1.93 0.20
N VAL A 265 -24.93 2.76 1.25
CA VAL A 265 -25.31 4.18 1.21
C VAL A 265 -24.69 4.97 0.04
N ALA A 266 -23.44 4.67 -0.34
CA ALA A 266 -22.74 5.44 -1.37
C ALA A 266 -23.12 5.07 -2.82
N ASN A 267 -23.74 3.91 -3.06
CA ASN A 267 -24.03 3.47 -4.43
C ASN A 267 -25.51 3.17 -4.72
N ILE A 268 -26.36 3.14 -3.71
CA ILE A 268 -27.79 2.89 -3.91
C ILE A 268 -28.46 3.95 -4.79
N GLN A 269 -28.05 5.22 -4.67
CA GLN A 269 -28.59 6.29 -5.50
C GLN A 269 -28.25 6.10 -6.98
N VAL A 270 -27.06 5.58 -7.26
CA VAL A 270 -26.63 5.26 -8.64
C VAL A 270 -27.51 4.19 -9.25
N LEU A 271 -27.81 3.13 -8.49
CA LEU A 271 -28.71 2.06 -8.92
C LEU A 271 -30.13 2.59 -9.21
N ARG A 272 -30.65 3.39 -8.29
CA ARG A 272 -31.98 3.99 -8.43
C ARG A 272 -32.07 4.88 -9.65
N GLN A 273 -31.14 5.81 -9.80
CA GLN A 273 -31.13 6.77 -10.89
C GLN A 273 -30.98 6.07 -12.25
N ASP A 274 -30.08 5.07 -12.36
CA ASP A 274 -29.93 4.31 -13.59
C ASP A 274 -31.24 3.61 -14.01
N ILE A 275 -31.97 3.03 -13.06
CA ILE A 275 -33.26 2.37 -13.35
C ILE A 275 -34.31 3.41 -13.71
N GLU A 276 -34.46 4.48 -12.92
CA GLU A 276 -35.45 5.53 -13.12
C GLU A 276 -35.24 6.25 -14.49
N ASP A 277 -33.99 6.49 -14.87
CA ASP A 277 -33.65 7.15 -16.17
C ASP A 277 -33.94 6.26 -17.39
N HIS A 278 -33.96 4.94 -17.24
CA HIS A 278 -34.19 4.00 -18.34
C HIS A 278 -35.60 3.39 -18.38
N VAL A 279 -36.43 3.69 -17.39
CA VAL A 279 -37.85 3.31 -17.41
C VAL A 279 -38.58 4.17 -18.43
N THR A 280 -39.33 3.52 -19.32
CA THR A 280 -40.15 4.16 -20.36
C THR A 280 -41.63 3.84 -20.15
N GLN A 281 -42.52 4.51 -20.87
CA GLN A 281 -43.95 4.23 -20.82
C GLN A 281 -44.33 2.79 -21.23
N GLU A 282 -43.47 2.10 -21.98
CA GLU A 282 -43.65 0.72 -22.40
C GLU A 282 -43.15 -0.31 -21.37
N THR A 283 -42.41 0.17 -20.34
CA THR A 283 -41.81 -0.72 -19.35
C THR A 283 -42.87 -1.29 -18.41
N LYS A 284 -43.01 -2.61 -18.38
CA LYS A 284 -43.97 -3.35 -17.53
C LYS A 284 -43.30 -4.01 -16.32
N ALA A 285 -42.02 -4.30 -16.45
CA ALA A 285 -41.25 -4.95 -15.39
C ALA A 285 -39.80 -4.52 -15.39
N VAL A 286 -39.23 -4.42 -14.19
CA VAL A 286 -37.80 -4.21 -13.96
C VAL A 286 -37.26 -5.43 -13.22
N ILE A 287 -36.19 -6.03 -13.73
CA ILE A 287 -35.51 -7.19 -13.16
C ILE A 287 -34.12 -6.74 -12.73
N LEU A 288 -33.86 -6.78 -11.43
CA LEU A 288 -32.52 -6.59 -10.88
C LEU A 288 -31.81 -7.94 -10.81
N ASP A 289 -30.81 -8.13 -11.65
CA ASP A 289 -29.90 -9.25 -11.56
C ASP A 289 -28.91 -9.01 -10.41
N ALA A 290 -29.12 -9.71 -9.32
CA ALA A 290 -28.37 -9.58 -8.08
C ALA A 290 -27.19 -10.58 -7.98
N SER A 291 -26.79 -11.24 -9.07
CA SER A 291 -25.66 -12.20 -9.08
C SER A 291 -24.36 -11.59 -8.56
N GLY A 292 -24.15 -10.28 -8.77
CA GLY A 292 -23.01 -9.52 -8.29
C GLY A 292 -23.20 -8.84 -6.93
N ILE A 293 -24.39 -8.96 -6.30
CA ILE A 293 -24.70 -8.29 -5.03
C ILE A 293 -24.46 -9.25 -3.87
N GLY A 294 -23.33 -9.12 -3.20
CA GLY A 294 -22.97 -10.02 -2.09
C GLY A 294 -23.61 -9.66 -0.74
N SER A 295 -24.00 -8.39 -0.53
CA SER A 295 -24.61 -7.91 0.71
C SER A 295 -25.28 -6.56 0.50
N ILE A 296 -26.18 -6.19 1.44
CA ILE A 296 -26.91 -4.93 1.45
C ILE A 296 -26.89 -4.33 2.86
N ASP A 297 -26.72 -3.01 2.98
CA ASP A 297 -26.90 -2.31 4.24
C ASP A 297 -28.32 -1.75 4.41
N ILE A 298 -28.64 -1.26 5.60
CA ILE A 298 -29.98 -0.74 5.95
C ILE A 298 -30.36 0.41 5.02
N THR A 299 -29.45 1.37 4.78
CA THR A 299 -29.73 2.55 3.94
C THR A 299 -30.00 2.14 2.47
N ALA A 300 -29.28 1.14 1.97
CA ALA A 300 -29.52 0.65 0.63
C ALA A 300 -30.85 -0.14 0.54
N ALA A 301 -31.22 -0.87 1.59
CA ALA A 301 -32.49 -1.54 1.67
C ALA A 301 -33.66 -0.54 1.64
N ASP A 302 -33.60 0.52 2.44
CA ASP A 302 -34.57 1.61 2.39
C ASP A 302 -34.63 2.28 1.01
N GLY A 303 -33.47 2.45 0.35
CA GLY A 303 -33.39 2.97 -1.01
C GLY A 303 -34.05 2.05 -2.04
N LEU A 304 -33.93 0.72 -1.91
CA LEU A 304 -34.64 -0.23 -2.74
C LEU A 304 -36.15 -0.22 -2.49
N ASP A 305 -36.58 -0.10 -1.23
CA ASP A 305 -38.01 0.01 -0.90
C ASP A 305 -38.64 1.25 -1.54
N ILE A 306 -37.94 2.38 -1.48
CA ILE A 306 -38.38 3.64 -2.15
C ILE A 306 -38.48 3.41 -3.66
N LEU A 307 -37.50 2.74 -4.30
CA LEU A 307 -37.54 2.43 -5.72
C LEU A 307 -38.74 1.52 -6.04
N CYS A 308 -38.95 0.45 -5.28
CA CYS A 308 -40.09 -0.45 -5.44
C CYS A 308 -41.42 0.29 -5.40
N LYS A 309 -41.61 1.15 -4.40
CA LYS A 309 -42.80 1.98 -4.26
C LYS A 309 -42.99 2.97 -5.42
N SER A 310 -41.91 3.55 -5.92
CA SER A 310 -41.91 4.44 -7.08
C SER A 310 -42.36 3.70 -8.36
N LEU A 311 -41.81 2.52 -8.62
CA LEU A 311 -42.14 1.68 -9.76
C LEU A 311 -43.59 1.16 -9.67
N GLN A 312 -44.02 0.77 -8.48
CA GLN A 312 -45.39 0.31 -8.25
C GLN A 312 -46.47 1.36 -8.55
N LYS A 313 -46.20 2.64 -8.21
CA LYS A 313 -47.04 3.77 -8.58
C LYS A 313 -47.22 3.94 -10.08
N GLN A 314 -46.23 3.50 -10.86
CA GLN A 314 -46.23 3.49 -12.32
C GLN A 314 -46.77 2.20 -12.91
N ASN A 315 -47.34 1.28 -12.09
CA ASN A 315 -47.76 -0.06 -12.47
C ASN A 315 -46.63 -0.94 -13.05
N ILE A 316 -45.38 -0.72 -12.65
CA ILE A 316 -44.22 -1.49 -13.06
C ILE A 316 -43.90 -2.49 -11.95
N ARG A 317 -43.73 -3.76 -12.31
CA ARG A 317 -43.35 -4.82 -11.38
C ARG A 317 -41.83 -4.82 -11.20
N PHE A 318 -41.35 -4.99 -9.95
CA PHE A 318 -39.91 -5.10 -9.65
C PHE A 318 -39.62 -6.53 -9.15
N TYR A 319 -38.55 -7.11 -9.72
CA TYR A 319 -38.09 -8.47 -9.36
C TYR A 319 -36.60 -8.44 -9.09
N ILE A 320 -36.13 -9.21 -8.08
CA ILE A 320 -34.74 -9.48 -7.80
C ILE A 320 -34.47 -10.94 -8.12
N THR A 321 -33.49 -11.21 -8.99
CA THR A 321 -33.17 -12.56 -9.46
C THR A 321 -31.67 -12.85 -9.20
N GLU A 322 -31.30 -14.13 -9.31
CA GLU A 322 -29.90 -14.61 -9.17
C GLU A 322 -29.23 -14.21 -7.83
N HIS A 323 -30.03 -13.99 -6.79
CA HIS A 323 -29.54 -13.61 -5.48
C HIS A 323 -29.01 -14.81 -4.69
N ILE A 324 -27.90 -14.59 -3.94
CA ILE A 324 -27.34 -15.59 -3.03
C ILE A 324 -28.19 -15.73 -1.76
N ALA A 325 -28.17 -16.93 -1.14
CA ALA A 325 -28.94 -17.20 0.08
C ALA A 325 -28.73 -16.19 1.20
N GLY A 326 -27.49 -15.73 1.39
CA GLY A 326 -27.14 -14.71 2.39
C GLY A 326 -27.79 -13.34 2.15
N LEU A 327 -27.91 -12.93 0.88
CA LEU A 327 -28.62 -11.68 0.52
C LEU A 327 -30.12 -11.80 0.80
N ASN A 328 -30.72 -12.95 0.50
CA ASN A 328 -32.13 -13.19 0.77
C ASN A 328 -32.46 -13.13 2.27
N GLU A 329 -31.59 -13.71 3.11
CA GLU A 329 -31.74 -13.62 4.56
C GLU A 329 -31.62 -12.17 5.07
N GLN A 330 -30.68 -11.38 4.51
CA GLN A 330 -30.54 -9.97 4.83
C GLN A 330 -31.77 -9.15 4.42
N LEU A 331 -32.27 -9.34 3.20
CA LEU A 331 -33.48 -8.67 2.72
C LEU A 331 -34.70 -8.95 3.61
N ARG A 332 -34.88 -10.23 4.04
CA ARG A 332 -35.94 -10.60 4.98
C ARG A 332 -35.78 -9.92 6.34
N LYS A 333 -34.57 -9.91 6.91
CA LYS A 333 -34.30 -9.23 8.20
C LYS A 333 -34.54 -7.72 8.12
N LEU A 334 -34.35 -7.13 6.96
CA LEU A 334 -34.58 -5.71 6.69
C LEU A 334 -36.03 -5.39 6.25
N GLY A 335 -36.94 -6.37 6.28
CA GLY A 335 -38.36 -6.16 5.99
C GLY A 335 -38.70 -6.11 4.49
N LEU A 336 -37.77 -6.43 3.61
CA LEU A 336 -37.96 -6.52 2.15
C LEU A 336 -38.27 -7.96 1.67
N GLY A 337 -38.93 -8.73 2.49
CA GLY A 337 -39.38 -10.08 2.12
C GLY A 337 -40.65 -10.00 1.27
N TYR A 338 -40.49 -10.03 -0.03
CA TYR A 338 -41.58 -10.23 -0.99
C TYR A 338 -41.59 -11.66 -1.49
#